data_1d69ac6aa00337c31de35a32770c3099
#
_entry.id   1d69ac6aa00337c31de35a32770c3099
#
_cell.length_a   1.000
_cell.length_b   1.000
_cell.length_c   1.000
_cell.angle_alpha   90.00
_cell.angle_beta   90.00
_cell.angle_gamma   90.00
#
_symmetry.space_group_name_H-M   'P 1'
#
loop_
_entity.id
_entity.type
_entity.pdbx_description
1 polymer ?
#
loop_
_entity_poly.entity_id
_entity_poly.type
_entity_poly.pdbx_seq_one_letter_code
_entity_poly.pdbx_strand_id
1 'polypeptide(L)'
;IGLGGDSEVRFQGGEGLVIGPRRVVPLSLLAHEHPQVLAVLERQQNESPHASQIRFAQRLQADEAMLGRLDEEELRAWHHMAKGPVDVERANMEDRGLSRAIARLERKGLAIYSGFTPSDAAHVLGMSTHWSQQAAIYGARIWARQMRHLYGLGTWVLGDAQAPARDIVEKVTDTICQKLVEAGLNDAGQMNEGNASKMAHLLTQMALHHRSAPAGAASASVFQLHFSPDVPLVAVGAPAASYYPTVAKGLGVQLCMPAFAEVANAVGAVMGQVSQRVHLTVSQPVRGVFRVFTVAGPKDFDALAPAIVHAQELAGQEAVRRALEVGASTVTLQFSQSDNKVNNDIDGNVFFEAQVTATASGPALAKTL
;
A
#
# COMPACT_ATOMS: atom_id res chain seq x y z
N ILE A 1 -2.16 -5.65 1.59
CA ILE A 1 -1.68 -5.81 0.23
C ILE A 1 -1.32 -4.44 -0.36
N GLY A 2 -0.36 -4.41 -1.30
CA GLY A 2 0.03 -3.19 -2.00
C GLY A 2 -0.87 -2.88 -3.21
N LEU A 3 -2.16 -2.70 -2.99
CA LEU A 3 -3.14 -2.37 -4.02
C LEU A 3 -3.73 -0.98 -3.76
N GLY A 4 -3.62 -0.09 -4.74
CA GLY A 4 -4.15 1.27 -4.67
C GLY A 4 -4.53 1.78 -6.06
N GLY A 5 -5.14 2.96 -6.12
CA GLY A 5 -5.50 3.60 -7.37
C GLY A 5 -4.29 3.96 -8.26
N ASP A 6 -3.10 4.09 -7.67
CA ASP A 6 -1.81 4.37 -8.29
C ASP A 6 -0.94 3.12 -8.54
N SER A 7 -1.50 1.92 -8.37
CA SER A 7 -0.80 0.66 -8.68
C SER A 7 -0.59 0.50 -10.18
N GLU A 8 0.62 0.11 -10.59
CA GLU A 8 0.92 -0.17 -12.00
C GLU A 8 0.14 -1.38 -12.50
N VAL A 9 -0.52 -1.23 -13.63
CA VAL A 9 -1.21 -2.33 -14.33
C VAL A 9 -0.27 -2.88 -15.39
N ARG A 10 0.16 -4.12 -15.22
CA ARG A 10 1.18 -4.76 -16.10
C ARG A 10 0.86 -6.22 -16.40
N PHE A 11 1.50 -6.73 -17.42
CA PHE A 11 1.52 -8.17 -17.70
C PHE A 11 2.69 -8.83 -17.00
N GLN A 12 2.44 -9.98 -16.38
CA GLN A 12 3.47 -10.85 -15.81
C GLN A 12 3.28 -12.26 -16.34
N GLY A 13 4.33 -12.81 -16.96
CA GLY A 13 4.26 -14.15 -17.55
C GLY A 13 3.83 -15.21 -16.51
N GLY A 14 2.88 -16.06 -16.90
CA GLY A 14 2.28 -17.09 -16.03
C GLY A 14 1.12 -16.61 -15.15
N GLU A 15 1.09 -15.34 -14.76
CA GLU A 15 0.03 -14.76 -13.92
C GLU A 15 -0.98 -13.90 -14.71
N GLY A 16 -0.63 -13.52 -15.95
CA GLY A 16 -1.46 -12.66 -16.79
C GLY A 16 -1.44 -11.19 -16.35
N LEU A 17 -2.61 -10.60 -16.19
CA LEU A 17 -2.78 -9.21 -15.74
C LEU A 17 -2.55 -9.11 -14.23
N VAL A 18 -1.55 -8.33 -13.83
CA VAL A 18 -1.18 -8.06 -12.44
C VAL A 18 -1.29 -6.57 -12.14
N ILE A 19 -1.81 -6.24 -10.95
CA ILE A 19 -1.96 -4.87 -10.47
C ILE A 19 -1.10 -4.68 -9.22
N GLY A 20 -0.14 -3.74 -9.28
CA GLY A 20 0.83 -3.49 -8.22
C GLY A 20 1.89 -4.60 -8.08
N PRO A 21 2.61 -4.65 -6.95
CA PRO A 21 2.62 -3.68 -5.85
C PRO A 21 3.34 -2.36 -6.18
N ARG A 22 4.00 -2.27 -7.36
CA ARG A 22 4.71 -1.07 -7.81
C ARG A 22 3.71 0.08 -7.98
N ARG A 23 4.08 1.25 -7.47
CA ARG A 23 3.31 2.48 -7.64
C ARG A 23 3.89 3.31 -8.77
N VAL A 24 3.00 3.96 -9.51
CA VAL A 24 3.33 4.86 -10.62
C VAL A 24 2.41 6.08 -10.58
N VAL A 25 2.77 7.14 -11.28
CA VAL A 25 1.90 8.31 -11.40
C VAL A 25 0.79 7.99 -12.42
N PRO A 26 -0.50 8.09 -12.05
CA PRO A 26 -1.59 7.94 -13.00
C PRO A 26 -1.47 8.93 -14.16
N LEU A 27 -1.75 8.50 -15.37
CA LEU A 27 -1.67 9.36 -16.57
C LEU A 27 -2.66 10.51 -16.51
N SER A 28 -3.85 10.27 -15.95
CA SER A 28 -4.87 11.28 -15.72
C SER A 28 -4.39 12.39 -14.79
N LEU A 29 -3.71 12.04 -13.69
CA LEU A 29 -3.10 12.99 -12.76
C LEU A 29 -1.94 13.75 -13.45
N LEU A 30 -1.03 12.98 -14.08
CA LEU A 30 0.12 13.57 -14.76
C LEU A 30 -0.28 14.65 -15.77
N ALA A 31 -1.29 14.37 -16.59
CA ALA A 31 -1.76 15.33 -17.59
C ALA A 31 -2.61 16.46 -16.98
N HIS A 32 -3.20 16.27 -15.81
CA HIS A 32 -3.86 17.34 -15.05
C HIS A 32 -2.84 18.37 -14.56
N GLU A 33 -1.71 17.91 -14.02
CA GLU A 33 -0.62 18.76 -13.52
C GLU A 33 0.26 19.31 -14.67
N HIS A 34 0.39 18.53 -15.76
CA HIS A 34 1.27 18.82 -16.90
C HIS A 34 0.51 18.66 -18.24
N PRO A 35 -0.31 19.64 -18.64
CA PRO A 35 -1.18 19.53 -19.82
C PRO A 35 -0.46 19.20 -21.14
N GLN A 36 0.84 19.52 -21.25
CA GLN A 36 1.66 19.16 -22.42
C GLN A 36 1.79 17.64 -22.65
N VAL A 37 1.54 16.82 -21.63
CA VAL A 37 1.55 15.35 -21.73
C VAL A 37 0.46 14.85 -22.67
N LEU A 38 -0.68 15.54 -22.77
CA LEU A 38 -1.77 15.16 -23.66
C LEU A 38 -1.35 15.07 -25.12
N ALA A 39 -0.56 16.01 -25.62
CA ALA A 39 -0.08 16.01 -27.00
C ALA A 39 0.85 14.80 -27.28
N VAL A 40 1.65 14.41 -26.27
CA VAL A 40 2.51 13.23 -26.38
C VAL A 40 1.67 11.94 -26.42
N LEU A 41 0.69 11.81 -25.53
CA LEU A 41 -0.22 10.66 -25.52
C LEU A 41 -1.04 10.56 -26.81
N GLU A 42 -1.52 11.69 -27.35
CA GLU A 42 -2.23 11.76 -28.64
C GLU A 42 -1.34 11.28 -29.79
N ARG A 43 -0.08 11.66 -29.82
CA ARG A 43 0.91 11.17 -30.79
C ARG A 43 1.12 9.66 -30.61
N GLN A 44 1.42 9.20 -29.41
CA GLN A 44 1.73 7.81 -29.08
C GLN A 44 0.59 6.83 -29.43
N GLN A 45 -0.68 7.25 -29.32
CA GLN A 45 -1.80 6.38 -29.69
C GLN A 45 -1.85 6.05 -31.19
N ASN A 46 -1.18 6.84 -32.06
CA ASN A 46 -1.13 6.65 -33.50
C ASN A 46 0.17 5.98 -33.98
N GLU A 47 1.15 5.81 -33.10
CA GLU A 47 2.44 5.18 -33.39
C GLU A 47 2.39 3.65 -33.16
N SER A 48 3.40 2.93 -33.64
CA SER A 48 3.53 1.49 -33.37
C SER A 48 3.69 1.23 -31.89
N PRO A 49 3.05 0.17 -31.33
CA PRO A 49 3.17 -0.14 -29.92
C PRO A 49 4.61 -0.40 -29.48
N HIS A 50 5.02 0.27 -28.42
CA HIS A 50 6.36 0.15 -27.84
C HIS A 50 6.29 0.15 -26.29
N ALA A 51 7.17 -0.62 -25.63
CA ALA A 51 7.14 -0.80 -24.18
C ALA A 51 7.36 0.47 -23.36
N SER A 52 7.99 1.50 -23.94
CA SER A 52 8.25 2.77 -23.26
C SER A 52 7.14 3.82 -23.41
N GLN A 53 6.11 3.56 -24.22
CA GLN A 53 4.97 4.48 -24.36
C GLN A 53 4.24 4.59 -23.03
N ILE A 54 3.53 5.71 -22.81
CA ILE A 54 2.86 6.07 -21.54
C ILE A 54 3.77 6.17 -20.32
N ARG A 55 5.08 6.05 -20.49
CA ARG A 55 6.07 6.19 -19.41
C ARG A 55 6.71 7.56 -19.47
N PHE A 56 6.41 8.35 -18.45
CA PHE A 56 7.03 9.64 -18.20
C PHE A 56 7.77 9.55 -16.86
N ALA A 57 8.96 10.11 -16.79
CA ALA A 57 9.73 10.16 -15.55
C ALA A 57 9.56 11.52 -14.88
N GLN A 58 9.26 11.52 -13.58
CA GLN A 58 9.22 12.70 -12.73
C GLN A 58 10.22 12.55 -11.58
N ARG A 59 10.85 13.65 -11.17
CA ARG A 59 11.65 13.66 -9.95
C ARG A 59 10.79 13.65 -8.71
N LEU A 60 11.25 12.98 -7.67
CA LEU A 60 10.70 13.08 -6.33
C LEU A 60 11.46 14.13 -5.51
N GLN A 61 10.91 14.53 -4.37
CA GLN A 61 11.62 15.41 -3.44
C GLN A 61 12.85 14.69 -2.88
N ALA A 62 13.96 15.41 -2.78
CA ALA A 62 15.20 14.91 -2.21
C ALA A 62 15.83 15.99 -1.33
N ASP A 63 16.45 15.58 -0.23
CA ASP A 63 17.27 16.46 0.60
C ASP A 63 18.70 16.61 0.01
N GLU A 64 19.46 17.58 0.53
CA GLU A 64 20.82 17.85 0.08
C GLU A 64 21.76 16.64 0.29
N ALA A 65 21.53 15.85 1.35
CA ALA A 65 22.36 14.68 1.63
C ALA A 65 22.13 13.56 0.61
N MET A 66 20.90 13.41 0.13
CA MET A 66 20.58 12.48 -0.97
C MET A 66 21.19 12.95 -2.28
N LEU A 67 21.07 14.25 -2.61
CA LEU A 67 21.61 14.82 -3.83
C LEU A 67 23.15 14.75 -3.87
N GLY A 68 23.82 14.97 -2.72
CA GLY A 68 25.27 14.84 -2.61
C GLY A 68 25.83 13.43 -2.86
N ARG A 69 24.98 12.41 -2.93
CA ARG A 69 25.38 11.02 -3.26
C ARG A 69 25.17 10.63 -4.73
N LEU A 70 24.70 11.58 -5.55
CA LEU A 70 24.46 11.35 -6.96
C LEU A 70 25.76 11.59 -7.76
N ASP A 71 25.96 10.80 -8.80
CA ASP A 71 26.97 11.09 -9.79
C ASP A 71 26.54 12.25 -10.72
N GLU A 72 27.46 12.76 -11.53
CA GLU A 72 27.22 13.92 -12.39
C GLU A 72 26.09 13.66 -13.42
N GLU A 73 25.99 12.43 -13.97
CA GLU A 73 24.92 12.07 -14.90
C GLU A 73 23.55 12.02 -14.21
N GLU A 74 23.49 11.44 -13.01
CA GLU A 74 22.28 11.36 -12.20
C GLU A 74 21.80 12.76 -11.77
N LEU A 75 22.73 13.62 -11.33
CA LEU A 75 22.41 14.98 -10.94
C LEU A 75 21.90 15.80 -12.13
N ARG A 76 22.53 15.65 -13.30
CA ARG A 76 22.06 16.26 -14.55
C ARG A 76 20.66 15.78 -14.92
N ALA A 77 20.38 14.48 -14.82
CA ALA A 77 19.07 13.91 -15.11
C ALA A 77 18.02 14.40 -14.09
N TRP A 78 18.36 14.49 -12.81
CA TRP A 78 17.48 14.99 -11.78
C TRP A 78 17.09 16.47 -11.98
N HIS A 79 18.08 17.29 -12.37
CA HIS A 79 17.82 18.69 -12.76
C HIS A 79 17.03 18.82 -14.07
N HIS A 80 17.25 17.88 -15.03
CA HIS A 80 16.48 17.86 -16.28
C HIS A 80 14.99 17.62 -16.00
N MET A 81 14.65 16.68 -15.13
CA MET A 81 13.28 16.40 -14.69
C MET A 81 12.63 17.55 -13.88
N ALA A 82 13.41 18.54 -13.41
CA ALA A 82 12.88 19.74 -12.77
C ALA A 82 12.02 20.59 -13.71
N LYS A 83 12.24 20.46 -15.03
CA LYS A 83 11.50 21.21 -16.08
C LYS A 83 10.13 20.61 -16.38
N GLY A 84 9.85 19.42 -15.85
CA GLY A 84 8.61 18.69 -16.07
C GLY A 84 8.85 17.20 -16.35
N PRO A 85 7.76 16.45 -16.61
CA PRO A 85 7.85 15.02 -16.93
C PRO A 85 8.66 14.78 -18.20
N VAL A 86 9.56 13.82 -18.15
CA VAL A 86 10.40 13.40 -19.28
C VAL A 86 9.77 12.23 -19.99
N ASP A 87 9.48 12.34 -21.27
CA ASP A 87 9.03 11.24 -22.12
C ASP A 87 10.17 10.20 -22.23
N VAL A 88 9.97 9.02 -21.63
CA VAL A 88 10.99 7.95 -21.58
C VAL A 88 11.23 7.36 -22.96
N GLU A 89 10.20 7.28 -23.81
CA GLU A 89 10.35 6.79 -25.19
C GLU A 89 11.32 7.67 -25.98
N ARG A 90 11.09 8.97 -25.91
CA ARG A 90 11.93 9.97 -26.58
C ARG A 90 13.35 9.99 -25.99
N ALA A 91 13.48 9.94 -24.67
CA ALA A 91 14.79 9.88 -24.01
C ALA A 91 15.58 8.63 -24.41
N ASN A 92 14.93 7.48 -24.59
CA ASN A 92 15.60 6.26 -25.07
C ASN A 92 16.15 6.38 -26.49
N MET A 93 15.49 7.16 -27.35
CA MET A 93 15.89 7.36 -28.74
C MET A 93 16.98 8.43 -28.88
N GLU A 94 16.82 9.56 -28.18
CA GLU A 94 17.64 10.77 -28.35
C GLU A 94 18.84 10.84 -27.39
N ASP A 95 18.67 10.39 -26.13
CA ASP A 95 19.71 10.44 -25.09
C ASP A 95 19.67 9.20 -24.17
N ARG A 96 20.35 8.14 -24.60
CA ARG A 96 20.46 6.91 -23.82
C ARG A 96 21.17 7.10 -22.47
N GLY A 97 22.00 8.13 -22.33
CA GLY A 97 22.66 8.49 -21.07
C GLY A 97 21.63 8.99 -20.06
N LEU A 98 20.79 9.94 -20.49
CA LEU A 98 19.67 10.47 -19.70
C LEU A 98 18.73 9.35 -19.27
N SER A 99 18.31 8.48 -20.18
CA SER A 99 17.39 7.38 -19.87
C SER A 99 17.98 6.42 -18.82
N ARG A 100 19.27 6.07 -18.93
CA ARG A 100 19.95 5.21 -17.94
C ARG A 100 20.10 5.90 -16.59
N ALA A 101 20.39 7.19 -16.57
CA ALA A 101 20.49 7.97 -15.33
C ALA A 101 19.11 8.07 -14.63
N ILE A 102 18.02 8.30 -15.37
CA ILE A 102 16.66 8.27 -14.84
C ILE A 102 16.34 6.91 -14.22
N ALA A 103 16.70 5.79 -14.88
CA ALA A 103 16.47 4.45 -14.33
C ALA A 103 17.28 4.17 -13.06
N ARG A 104 18.47 4.77 -12.89
CA ARG A 104 19.23 4.71 -11.63
C ARG A 104 18.56 5.52 -10.53
N LEU A 105 18.08 6.72 -10.86
CA LEU A 105 17.35 7.58 -9.92
C LEU A 105 16.06 6.92 -9.42
N GLU A 106 15.32 6.25 -10.30
CA GLU A 106 14.11 5.51 -9.90
C GLU A 106 14.45 4.39 -8.91
N ARG A 107 15.50 3.61 -9.15
CA ARG A 107 15.96 2.57 -8.21
C ARG A 107 16.44 3.14 -6.87
N LYS A 108 16.93 4.38 -6.84
CA LYS A 108 17.30 5.10 -5.61
C LYS A 108 16.09 5.75 -4.92
N GLY A 109 14.88 5.66 -5.49
CA GLY A 109 13.68 6.30 -4.96
C GLY A 109 13.65 7.83 -5.15
N LEU A 110 14.43 8.37 -6.08
CA LEU A 110 14.53 9.80 -6.39
C LEU A 110 13.76 10.19 -7.65
N ALA A 111 13.28 9.22 -8.41
CA ALA A 111 12.38 9.42 -9.54
C ALA A 111 11.24 8.39 -9.50
N ILE A 112 10.14 8.71 -10.17
CA ILE A 112 8.98 7.84 -10.33
C ILE A 112 8.53 7.87 -11.79
N TYR A 113 8.08 6.74 -12.30
CA TYR A 113 7.48 6.67 -13.63
C TYR A 113 5.97 6.83 -13.56
N SER A 114 5.39 7.27 -14.66
CA SER A 114 3.96 7.15 -14.92
C SER A 114 3.63 5.79 -15.54
N GLY A 115 2.36 5.43 -15.50
CA GLY A 115 1.83 4.24 -16.13
C GLY A 115 0.31 4.22 -16.11
N PHE A 116 -0.28 3.24 -16.79
CA PHE A 116 -1.71 3.03 -16.71
C PHE A 116 -2.07 2.38 -15.37
N THR A 117 -3.09 2.93 -14.70
CA THR A 117 -3.44 2.60 -13.32
C THR A 117 -4.93 2.33 -13.16
N PRO A 118 -5.36 1.72 -12.03
CA PRO A 118 -6.78 1.64 -11.69
C PRO A 118 -7.47 3.02 -11.60
N SER A 119 -6.77 4.08 -11.16
CA SER A 119 -7.32 5.45 -11.19
C SER A 119 -7.62 5.91 -12.60
N ASP A 120 -6.75 5.62 -13.56
CA ASP A 120 -7.02 5.94 -14.96
C ASP A 120 -8.23 5.16 -15.50
N ALA A 121 -8.33 3.86 -15.16
CA ALA A 121 -9.49 3.05 -15.52
C ALA A 121 -10.80 3.62 -14.94
N ALA A 122 -10.78 4.09 -13.70
CA ALA A 122 -11.91 4.77 -13.08
C ALA A 122 -12.30 6.05 -13.79
N HIS A 123 -11.32 6.85 -14.28
CA HIS A 123 -11.59 8.06 -15.07
C HIS A 123 -12.17 7.73 -16.46
N VAL A 124 -11.67 6.67 -17.12
CA VAL A 124 -12.25 6.21 -18.40
C VAL A 124 -13.71 5.85 -18.25
N LEU A 125 -14.09 5.19 -17.15
CA LEU A 125 -15.46 4.75 -16.87
C LEU A 125 -16.35 5.83 -16.24
N GLY A 126 -15.85 7.03 -15.98
CA GLY A 126 -16.60 8.10 -15.33
C GLY A 126 -16.87 7.87 -13.85
N MET A 127 -16.19 6.91 -13.21
CA MET A 127 -16.29 6.64 -11.76
C MET A 127 -15.52 7.68 -10.94
N SER A 128 -14.61 8.41 -11.56
CA SER A 128 -13.86 9.54 -11.03
C SER A 128 -13.70 10.61 -12.10
N THR A 129 -13.72 11.89 -11.70
CA THR A 129 -13.66 13.04 -12.63
C THR A 129 -12.68 14.11 -12.15
N HIS A 130 -11.82 13.79 -11.17
CA HIS A 130 -10.94 14.78 -10.55
C HIS A 130 -9.80 15.24 -11.45
N TRP A 131 -9.38 14.39 -12.42
CA TRP A 131 -8.22 14.61 -13.27
C TRP A 131 -8.58 14.52 -14.76
N SER A 132 -7.58 14.47 -15.63
CA SER A 132 -7.77 14.45 -17.08
C SER A 132 -8.36 13.13 -17.59
N GLN A 133 -9.66 13.10 -17.87
CA GLN A 133 -10.33 11.95 -18.49
C GLN A 133 -9.74 11.64 -19.87
N GLN A 134 -9.38 12.68 -20.65
CA GLN A 134 -8.82 12.50 -21.99
C GLN A 134 -7.48 11.75 -21.96
N ALA A 135 -6.61 12.07 -20.99
CA ALA A 135 -5.35 11.36 -20.79
C ALA A 135 -5.57 9.89 -20.39
N ALA A 136 -6.57 9.63 -19.54
CA ALA A 136 -6.96 8.27 -19.18
C ALA A 136 -7.43 7.45 -20.39
N ILE A 137 -8.24 8.05 -21.27
CA ILE A 137 -8.72 7.43 -22.52
C ILE A 137 -7.54 7.10 -23.45
N TYR A 138 -6.64 8.06 -23.68
CA TYR A 138 -5.45 7.83 -24.51
C TYR A 138 -4.56 6.74 -23.88
N GLY A 139 -4.32 6.83 -22.58
CA GLY A 139 -3.54 5.84 -21.82
C GLY A 139 -4.11 4.43 -21.95
N ALA A 140 -5.43 4.27 -21.78
CA ALA A 140 -6.11 2.99 -21.91
C ALA A 140 -5.94 2.38 -23.32
N ARG A 141 -6.09 3.18 -24.36
CA ARG A 141 -5.92 2.75 -25.77
C ARG A 141 -4.49 2.31 -26.06
N ILE A 142 -3.50 3.11 -25.64
CA ILE A 142 -2.08 2.78 -25.82
C ILE A 142 -1.74 1.52 -25.06
N TRP A 143 -2.14 1.44 -23.78
CA TRP A 143 -1.88 0.31 -22.91
C TRP A 143 -2.50 -0.99 -23.48
N ALA A 144 -3.77 -0.96 -23.90
CA ALA A 144 -4.44 -2.13 -24.50
C ALA A 144 -3.72 -2.61 -25.77
N ARG A 145 -3.26 -1.69 -26.62
CA ARG A 145 -2.45 -2.04 -27.80
C ARG A 145 -1.10 -2.66 -27.42
N GLN A 146 -0.41 -2.12 -26.40
CA GLN A 146 0.82 -2.70 -25.89
C GLN A 146 0.59 -4.12 -25.38
N MET A 147 -0.44 -4.33 -24.55
CA MET A 147 -0.76 -5.65 -24.01
C MET A 147 -1.01 -6.67 -25.12
N ARG A 148 -1.79 -6.28 -26.12
CA ARG A 148 -2.09 -7.16 -27.26
C ARG A 148 -0.86 -7.42 -28.14
N HIS A 149 -0.11 -6.38 -28.49
CA HIS A 149 1.00 -6.49 -29.44
C HIS A 149 2.24 -7.13 -28.85
N LEU A 150 2.61 -6.76 -27.62
CA LEU A 150 3.84 -7.23 -26.99
C LEU A 150 3.66 -8.58 -26.27
N TYR A 151 2.45 -8.85 -25.75
CA TYR A 151 2.22 -10.01 -24.86
C TYR A 151 1.10 -10.93 -25.34
N GLY A 152 0.39 -10.60 -26.43
CA GLY A 152 -0.75 -11.36 -26.89
C GLY A 152 -1.94 -11.35 -25.92
N LEU A 153 -2.00 -10.38 -25.00
CA LEU A 153 -3.03 -10.28 -23.98
C LEU A 153 -4.18 -9.37 -24.43
N GLY A 154 -5.39 -9.84 -24.20
CA GLY A 154 -6.63 -9.09 -24.43
C GLY A 154 -7.20 -9.25 -25.83
N THR A 155 -8.53 -9.31 -25.87
CA THR A 155 -9.33 -9.42 -27.09
C THR A 155 -10.08 -8.12 -27.39
N TRP A 156 -9.69 -7.02 -26.72
CA TRP A 156 -10.35 -5.70 -26.84
C TRP A 156 -10.34 -5.20 -28.28
N VAL A 157 -11.42 -4.55 -28.67
CA VAL A 157 -11.51 -3.88 -29.98
C VAL A 157 -10.51 -2.75 -30.04
N LEU A 158 -9.84 -2.60 -31.19
CA LEU A 158 -8.88 -1.51 -31.39
C LEU A 158 -9.58 -0.14 -31.20
N GLY A 159 -8.98 0.70 -30.38
CA GLY A 159 -9.53 2.03 -30.07
C GLY A 159 -10.54 2.06 -28.93
N ASP A 160 -11.02 0.91 -28.45
CA ASP A 160 -11.86 0.85 -27.26
C ASP A 160 -11.03 1.11 -26.01
N ALA A 161 -11.41 2.12 -25.23
CA ALA A 161 -10.81 2.43 -23.93
C ALA A 161 -11.61 1.84 -22.78
N GLN A 162 -12.91 1.61 -22.97
CA GLN A 162 -13.79 1.20 -21.88
C GLN A 162 -13.68 -0.27 -21.52
N ALA A 163 -13.56 -1.17 -22.50
CA ALA A 163 -13.44 -2.60 -22.23
C ALA A 163 -12.19 -2.92 -21.39
N PRO A 164 -10.95 -2.49 -21.77
CA PRO A 164 -9.79 -2.72 -20.93
C PRO A 164 -9.92 -2.05 -19.56
N ALA A 165 -10.54 -0.88 -19.45
CA ALA A 165 -10.77 -0.22 -18.18
C ALA A 165 -11.73 -1.00 -17.28
N ARG A 166 -12.79 -1.60 -17.82
CA ARG A 166 -13.71 -2.47 -17.07
C ARG A 166 -12.98 -3.70 -16.53
N ASP A 167 -12.18 -4.37 -17.35
CA ASP A 167 -11.43 -5.56 -16.91
C ASP A 167 -10.47 -5.24 -15.76
N ILE A 168 -9.85 -4.04 -15.78
CA ILE A 168 -8.96 -3.60 -14.70
C ILE A 168 -9.76 -3.32 -13.42
N VAL A 169 -10.87 -2.59 -13.51
CA VAL A 169 -11.72 -2.29 -12.34
C VAL A 169 -12.29 -3.58 -11.75
N GLU A 170 -12.72 -4.52 -12.60
CA GLU A 170 -13.18 -5.84 -12.17
C GLU A 170 -12.06 -6.60 -11.44
N LYS A 171 -10.86 -6.65 -12.01
CA LYS A 171 -9.69 -7.28 -11.37
C LYS A 171 -9.34 -6.66 -10.02
N VAL A 172 -9.44 -5.34 -9.89
CA VAL A 172 -9.25 -4.62 -8.61
C VAL A 172 -10.30 -5.05 -7.59
N THR A 173 -11.58 -5.00 -7.98
CA THR A 173 -12.69 -5.32 -7.07
C THR A 173 -12.65 -6.78 -6.63
N ASP A 174 -12.36 -7.70 -7.54
CA ASP A 174 -12.19 -9.13 -7.23
C ASP A 174 -11.03 -9.36 -6.27
N THR A 175 -9.90 -8.67 -6.49
CA THR A 175 -8.75 -8.77 -5.59
C THR A 175 -9.08 -8.25 -4.20
N ILE A 176 -9.82 -7.15 -4.08
CA ILE A 176 -10.28 -6.61 -2.79
C ILE A 176 -11.21 -7.61 -2.11
N CYS A 177 -12.22 -8.15 -2.83
CA CYS A 177 -13.13 -9.16 -2.29
C CYS A 177 -12.37 -10.37 -1.76
N GLN A 178 -11.45 -10.90 -2.56
CA GLN A 178 -10.63 -12.05 -2.16
C GLN A 178 -9.84 -11.77 -0.87
N LYS A 179 -9.23 -10.57 -0.76
CA LYS A 179 -8.44 -10.23 0.42
C LYS A 179 -9.28 -9.96 1.67
N LEU A 180 -10.49 -9.48 1.52
CA LEU A 180 -11.43 -9.35 2.64
C LEU A 180 -11.89 -10.73 3.14
N VAL A 181 -12.20 -11.66 2.23
CA VAL A 181 -12.55 -13.03 2.60
C VAL A 181 -11.36 -13.74 3.25
N GLU A 182 -10.16 -13.58 2.71
CA GLU A 182 -8.92 -14.12 3.30
C GLU A 182 -8.68 -13.60 4.72
N ALA A 183 -8.87 -12.29 4.94
CA ALA A 183 -8.74 -11.69 6.27
C ALA A 183 -9.76 -12.27 7.26
N GLY A 184 -11.01 -12.43 6.84
CA GLY A 184 -12.05 -13.07 7.68
C GLY A 184 -11.73 -14.53 8.04
N LEU A 185 -11.21 -15.31 7.07
CA LEU A 185 -10.79 -16.70 7.33
C LEU A 185 -9.59 -16.79 8.29
N ASN A 186 -8.65 -15.84 8.21
CA ASN A 186 -7.51 -15.78 9.11
C ASN A 186 -7.92 -15.35 10.53
N ASP A 187 -8.83 -14.38 10.65
CA ASP A 187 -9.33 -13.88 11.93
C ASP A 187 -10.09 -14.97 12.71
N ALA A 188 -10.81 -15.83 11.99
CA ALA A 188 -11.48 -16.97 12.57
C ALA A 188 -10.53 -18.05 13.15
N GLY A 189 -9.21 -17.95 12.93
CA GLY A 189 -8.19 -18.87 13.45
C GLY A 189 -8.30 -20.33 12.95
N GLN A 190 -9.10 -20.55 11.91
CA GLN A 190 -9.41 -21.91 11.43
C GLN A 190 -8.41 -22.44 10.39
N MET A 191 -7.58 -21.58 9.82
CA MET A 191 -6.67 -21.92 8.73
C MET A 191 -5.31 -21.26 8.88
N ASN A 192 -4.27 -21.90 8.35
CA ASN A 192 -2.99 -21.25 8.14
C ASN A 192 -3.03 -20.32 6.91
N GLU A 193 -2.18 -19.30 6.85
CA GLU A 193 -2.21 -18.24 5.82
C GLU A 193 -2.25 -18.76 4.37
N GLY A 194 -1.49 -19.81 4.06
CA GLY A 194 -1.44 -20.36 2.70
C GLY A 194 -2.75 -21.03 2.26
N ASN A 195 -3.45 -21.67 3.18
CA ASN A 195 -4.73 -22.31 2.91
C ASN A 195 -5.87 -21.30 2.87
N ALA A 196 -5.85 -20.28 3.73
CA ALA A 196 -6.83 -19.19 3.72
C ALA A 196 -6.83 -18.45 2.38
N SER A 197 -5.65 -18.16 1.80
CA SER A 197 -5.55 -17.47 0.51
C SER A 197 -6.14 -18.28 -0.64
N LYS A 198 -5.85 -19.59 -0.71
CA LYS A 198 -6.40 -20.49 -1.73
C LYS A 198 -7.92 -20.64 -1.60
N MET A 199 -8.40 -20.80 -0.37
CA MET A 199 -9.82 -20.92 -0.09
C MET A 199 -10.57 -19.63 -0.43
N ALA A 200 -10.04 -18.46 -0.02
CA ALA A 200 -10.61 -17.17 -0.35
C ALA A 200 -10.72 -16.96 -1.86
N HIS A 201 -9.68 -17.32 -2.62
CA HIS A 201 -9.72 -17.25 -4.07
C HIS A 201 -10.86 -18.09 -4.66
N LEU A 202 -10.98 -19.36 -4.25
CA LEU A 202 -12.02 -20.26 -4.75
C LEU A 202 -13.43 -19.76 -4.39
N LEU A 203 -13.65 -19.40 -3.12
CA LEU A 203 -14.94 -18.91 -2.64
C LEU A 203 -15.36 -17.62 -3.35
N THR A 204 -14.42 -16.70 -3.54
CA THR A 204 -14.69 -15.43 -4.25
C THR A 204 -15.02 -15.69 -5.71
N GLN A 205 -14.30 -16.55 -6.40
CA GLN A 205 -14.64 -16.93 -7.77
C GLN A 205 -16.05 -17.53 -7.86
N MET A 206 -16.38 -18.47 -7.00
CA MET A 206 -17.72 -19.10 -7.00
C MET A 206 -18.84 -18.11 -6.72
N ALA A 207 -18.59 -17.11 -5.84
CA ALA A 207 -19.62 -16.12 -5.49
C ALA A 207 -19.80 -15.03 -6.55
N LEU A 208 -18.71 -14.59 -7.22
CA LEU A 208 -18.73 -13.44 -8.13
C LEU A 208 -19.02 -13.84 -9.59
N HIS A 209 -18.57 -14.99 -10.08
CA HIS A 209 -18.79 -15.40 -11.47
C HIS A 209 -20.26 -15.53 -11.86
N HIS A 210 -21.15 -15.82 -10.92
CA HIS A 210 -22.58 -15.84 -11.19
C HIS A 210 -23.20 -14.47 -11.48
N ARG A 211 -22.52 -13.39 -11.10
CA ARG A 211 -23.01 -12.02 -11.29
C ARG A 211 -22.60 -11.40 -12.63
N SER A 212 -21.56 -11.93 -13.24
CA SER A 212 -21.01 -11.46 -14.53
C SER A 212 -21.62 -12.19 -15.75
N ALA A 213 -22.42 -13.23 -15.53
CA ALA A 213 -23.08 -13.93 -16.62
C ALA A 213 -24.19 -13.05 -17.23
N PRO A 214 -24.25 -12.90 -18.57
CA PRO A 214 -25.32 -12.15 -19.22
C PRO A 214 -26.68 -12.71 -18.84
N ALA A 215 -27.66 -11.82 -18.63
CA ALA A 215 -29.02 -12.20 -18.31
C ALA A 215 -29.59 -13.15 -19.39
N GLY A 216 -29.84 -14.40 -19.04
CA GLY A 216 -30.28 -15.45 -19.96
C GLY A 216 -29.28 -16.58 -20.25
N ALA A 217 -28.00 -16.45 -19.85
CA ALA A 217 -27.09 -17.57 -19.82
C ALA A 217 -27.49 -18.50 -18.67
N ALA A 218 -27.98 -19.68 -18.97
CA ALA A 218 -28.27 -20.70 -17.94
C ALA A 218 -26.98 -21.00 -17.18
N SER A 219 -26.93 -20.57 -15.93
CA SER A 219 -25.81 -20.91 -15.04
C SER A 219 -25.74 -22.43 -14.92
N ALA A 220 -24.70 -23.04 -15.45
CA ALA A 220 -24.45 -24.46 -15.33
C ALA A 220 -24.05 -24.89 -13.90
N SER A 221 -23.98 -23.92 -12.94
CA SER A 221 -23.62 -24.24 -11.58
C SER A 221 -24.82 -24.72 -10.76
N VAL A 222 -24.68 -25.92 -10.22
CA VAL A 222 -25.67 -26.52 -9.32
C VAL A 222 -25.73 -25.82 -7.96
N PHE A 223 -24.65 -25.19 -7.56
CA PHE A 223 -24.55 -24.47 -6.26
C PHE A 223 -24.24 -22.99 -6.48
N GLN A 224 -24.94 -22.16 -5.72
CA GLN A 224 -24.63 -20.72 -5.63
C GLN A 224 -24.07 -20.42 -4.24
N LEU A 225 -22.99 -19.63 -4.21
CA LEU A 225 -22.37 -19.17 -2.97
C LEU A 225 -22.74 -17.71 -2.71
N HIS A 226 -23.23 -17.43 -1.51
CA HIS A 226 -23.51 -16.08 -1.05
C HIS A 226 -22.74 -15.81 0.24
N PHE A 227 -22.06 -14.65 0.30
CA PHE A 227 -21.51 -14.17 1.55
C PHE A 227 -22.59 -13.43 2.34
N SER A 228 -22.58 -13.57 3.66
CA SER A 228 -23.46 -12.86 4.60
C SER A 228 -22.65 -12.41 5.82
N PRO A 229 -21.82 -11.37 5.68
CA PRO A 229 -21.04 -10.85 6.80
C PRO A 229 -21.93 -10.16 7.85
N ASP A 230 -21.66 -10.41 9.13
CA ASP A 230 -22.39 -9.82 10.25
C ASP A 230 -21.91 -8.41 10.61
N VAL A 231 -20.76 -8.00 10.08
CA VAL A 231 -20.13 -6.70 10.36
C VAL A 231 -20.11 -5.80 9.13
N PRO A 232 -20.30 -4.48 9.27
CA PRO A 232 -20.25 -3.56 8.16
C PRO A 232 -18.80 -3.39 7.64
N LEU A 233 -18.66 -3.11 6.35
CA LEU A 233 -17.41 -2.74 5.72
C LEU A 233 -17.21 -1.23 5.80
N VAL A 234 -16.22 -0.75 6.56
CA VAL A 234 -15.85 0.66 6.60
C VAL A 234 -14.78 0.92 5.54
N ALA A 235 -15.11 1.75 4.55
CA ALA A 235 -14.19 2.09 3.46
C ALA A 235 -13.62 3.49 3.64
N VAL A 236 -12.28 3.60 3.64
CA VAL A 236 -11.52 4.85 3.73
C VAL A 236 -10.38 4.88 2.71
N GLY A 237 -9.97 6.09 2.33
CA GLY A 237 -8.92 6.33 1.34
C GLY A 237 -9.47 6.91 0.03
N ALA A 238 -8.61 7.59 -0.73
CA ALA A 238 -8.99 8.32 -1.93
C ALA A 238 -9.79 7.48 -2.97
N PRO A 239 -9.46 6.20 -3.26
CA PRO A 239 -10.21 5.41 -4.23
C PRO A 239 -11.43 4.69 -3.64
N ALA A 240 -11.78 4.91 -2.37
CA ALA A 240 -12.86 4.17 -1.69
C ALA A 240 -14.20 4.26 -2.43
N ALA A 241 -14.59 5.46 -2.84
CA ALA A 241 -15.85 5.69 -3.55
C ALA A 241 -15.90 5.00 -4.92
N SER A 242 -14.76 4.78 -5.57
CA SER A 242 -14.70 4.16 -6.90
C SER A 242 -14.89 2.64 -6.88
N TYR A 243 -14.39 1.94 -5.86
CA TYR A 243 -14.33 0.46 -5.88
C TYR A 243 -15.23 -0.20 -4.84
N TYR A 244 -15.32 0.36 -3.63
CA TYR A 244 -15.98 -0.32 -2.51
C TYR A 244 -17.51 -0.49 -2.64
N PRO A 245 -18.28 0.35 -3.37
CA PRO A 245 -19.67 0.05 -3.64
C PRO A 245 -19.86 -1.29 -4.39
N THR A 246 -19.01 -1.58 -5.39
CA THR A 246 -19.03 -2.83 -6.13
C THR A 246 -18.57 -4.00 -5.25
N VAL A 247 -17.53 -3.81 -4.44
CA VAL A 247 -17.04 -4.80 -3.48
C VAL A 247 -18.12 -5.16 -2.46
N ALA A 248 -18.76 -4.16 -1.85
CA ALA A 248 -19.82 -4.37 -0.85
C ALA A 248 -21.01 -5.13 -1.44
N LYS A 249 -21.44 -4.78 -2.67
CA LYS A 249 -22.45 -5.52 -3.40
C LYS A 249 -21.99 -6.95 -3.69
N GLY A 250 -20.72 -7.16 -4.04
CA GLY A 250 -20.10 -8.46 -4.29
C GLY A 250 -20.16 -9.37 -3.06
N LEU A 251 -19.81 -8.86 -1.91
CA LEU A 251 -19.77 -9.60 -0.65
C LEU A 251 -21.10 -9.59 0.13
N GLY A 252 -22.13 -8.88 -0.34
CA GLY A 252 -23.41 -8.77 0.39
C GLY A 252 -23.28 -8.06 1.75
N VAL A 253 -22.29 -7.15 1.89
CA VAL A 253 -21.97 -6.46 3.15
C VAL A 253 -22.52 -5.04 3.13
N GLN A 254 -22.94 -4.55 4.31
CA GLN A 254 -23.29 -3.14 4.47
C GLN A 254 -22.03 -2.27 4.35
N LEU A 255 -22.05 -1.30 3.42
CA LEU A 255 -20.95 -0.34 3.25
C LEU A 255 -21.18 0.90 4.12
N CYS A 256 -20.17 1.29 4.87
CA CYS A 256 -20.07 2.56 5.58
C CYS A 256 -18.91 3.36 5.02
N MET A 257 -19.20 4.52 4.44
CA MET A 257 -18.19 5.51 4.05
C MET A 257 -18.36 6.75 4.93
N PRO A 258 -17.44 6.97 5.90
CA PRO A 258 -17.55 8.14 6.78
C PRO A 258 -17.27 9.44 6.01
N ALA A 259 -17.70 10.56 6.59
CA ALA A 259 -17.35 11.88 6.10
C ALA A 259 -15.81 12.00 6.03
N PHE A 260 -15.29 12.59 4.95
CA PHE A 260 -13.85 12.74 4.68
C PHE A 260 -13.09 11.41 4.48
N ALA A 261 -13.79 10.35 4.07
CA ALA A 261 -13.18 9.04 3.83
C ALA A 261 -11.98 9.11 2.87
N GLU A 262 -12.04 9.96 1.85
CA GLU A 262 -11.00 10.18 0.84
C GLU A 262 -9.70 10.78 1.41
N VAL A 263 -9.81 11.56 2.48
CA VAL A 263 -8.68 12.23 3.16
C VAL A 263 -8.45 11.69 4.59
N ALA A 264 -8.96 10.51 4.88
CA ALA A 264 -8.90 9.90 6.22
C ALA A 264 -7.47 9.85 6.79
N ASN A 265 -6.44 9.65 5.95
CA ASN A 265 -5.05 9.67 6.38
C ASN A 265 -4.63 11.05 6.90
N ALA A 266 -5.02 12.14 6.20
CA ALA A 266 -4.72 13.50 6.64
C ALA A 266 -5.47 13.85 7.93
N VAL A 267 -6.77 13.50 8.00
CA VAL A 267 -7.57 13.66 9.21
C VAL A 267 -6.95 12.87 10.37
N GLY A 268 -6.59 11.60 10.14
CA GLY A 268 -5.95 10.75 11.15
C GLY A 268 -4.59 11.31 11.60
N ALA A 269 -3.79 11.89 10.71
CA ALA A 269 -2.52 12.51 11.04
C ALA A 269 -2.70 13.76 11.94
N VAL A 270 -3.73 14.56 11.68
CA VAL A 270 -4.04 15.75 12.50
C VAL A 270 -4.68 15.38 13.83
N MET A 271 -5.59 14.40 13.82
CA MET A 271 -6.32 13.93 15.01
C MET A 271 -5.56 12.87 15.78
N GLY A 272 -4.51 12.31 15.19
CA GLY A 272 -3.70 11.24 15.76
C GLY A 272 -2.92 11.70 16.99
N GLN A 273 -2.70 10.74 17.88
CA GLN A 273 -1.81 10.93 19.02
C GLN A 273 -0.39 10.50 18.66
N VAL A 274 0.58 11.25 19.13
CA VAL A 274 1.97 10.79 19.19
C VAL A 274 2.02 9.58 20.11
N SER A 275 2.61 8.48 19.68
CA SER A 275 2.79 7.28 20.50
C SER A 275 4.21 6.76 20.35
N GLN A 276 4.89 6.56 21.47
CA GLN A 276 6.23 5.99 21.52
C GLN A 276 6.25 4.80 22.46
N ARG A 277 6.88 3.70 22.04
CA ARG A 277 7.02 2.48 22.84
C ARG A 277 8.47 2.18 23.10
N VAL A 278 8.76 1.79 24.33
CA VAL A 278 10.08 1.32 24.77
C VAL A 278 9.91 -0.03 25.46
N HIS A 279 10.73 -0.99 25.07
CA HIS A 279 10.74 -2.33 25.63
C HIS A 279 12.05 -2.55 26.39
N LEU A 280 11.97 -3.07 27.60
CA LEU A 280 13.12 -3.59 28.34
C LEU A 280 12.87 -5.04 28.73
N THR A 281 13.91 -5.84 28.65
CA THR A 281 13.87 -7.26 29.03
C THR A 281 14.46 -7.43 30.41
N VAL A 282 13.77 -8.20 31.24
CA VAL A 282 14.24 -8.69 32.53
C VAL A 282 14.42 -10.20 32.41
N SER A 283 15.65 -10.71 32.52
CA SER A 283 15.95 -12.14 32.44
C SER A 283 16.43 -12.69 33.80
N GLN A 284 16.40 -14.01 33.97
CA GLN A 284 16.98 -14.69 35.13
C GLN A 284 18.18 -15.54 34.67
N PRO A 285 19.39 -14.96 34.55
CA PRO A 285 20.56 -15.67 34.06
C PRO A 285 21.00 -16.81 34.99
N VAL A 286 20.80 -16.66 36.30
CA VAL A 286 20.97 -17.69 37.32
C VAL A 286 19.86 -17.59 38.35
N ARG A 287 19.52 -18.69 39.02
CA ARG A 287 18.45 -18.74 40.01
C ARG A 287 18.65 -17.68 41.10
N GLY A 288 17.66 -16.81 41.29
CA GLY A 288 17.68 -15.75 42.30
C GLY A 288 18.35 -14.44 41.84
N VAL A 289 18.86 -14.35 40.61
CA VAL A 289 19.41 -13.11 40.05
C VAL A 289 18.57 -12.66 38.86
N PHE A 290 18.03 -11.46 38.92
CA PHE A 290 17.20 -10.87 37.86
C PHE A 290 17.94 -9.71 37.20
N ARG A 291 18.16 -9.81 35.91
CA ARG A 291 18.97 -8.88 35.13
C ARG A 291 18.12 -8.03 34.22
N VAL A 292 18.21 -6.71 34.38
CA VAL A 292 17.59 -5.71 33.46
C VAL A 292 18.64 -5.27 32.48
N PHE A 293 18.32 -5.39 31.18
CA PHE A 293 19.20 -4.89 30.11
C PHE A 293 18.87 -3.44 29.80
N THR A 294 19.83 -2.55 30.01
CA THR A 294 19.70 -1.11 29.78
C THR A 294 20.76 -0.61 28.80
N VAL A 295 20.58 0.57 28.24
CA VAL A 295 21.57 1.22 27.34
C VAL A 295 22.89 1.47 28.08
N ALA A 296 22.84 1.73 29.40
CA ALA A 296 24.03 1.94 30.22
C ALA A 296 24.74 0.64 30.64
N GLY A 297 24.20 -0.53 30.27
CA GLY A 297 24.68 -1.85 30.63
C GLY A 297 23.67 -2.63 31.48
N PRO A 298 23.93 -3.91 31.72
CA PRO A 298 23.05 -4.76 32.51
C PRO A 298 23.13 -4.39 34.02
N LYS A 299 22.00 -4.47 34.71
CA LYS A 299 21.89 -4.26 36.14
C LYS A 299 21.19 -5.47 36.79
N ASP A 300 21.81 -6.04 37.85
CA ASP A 300 21.34 -7.21 38.53
C ASP A 300 20.55 -6.86 39.83
N PHE A 301 19.53 -7.65 40.10
CA PHE A 301 18.67 -7.56 41.27
C PHE A 301 18.51 -8.97 41.91
N ASP A 302 18.30 -9.03 43.18
CA ASP A 302 18.06 -10.25 43.96
C ASP A 302 16.59 -10.69 44.01
N ALA A 303 15.68 -9.86 43.47
CA ALA A 303 14.27 -10.19 43.37
C ALA A 303 13.65 -9.64 42.06
N LEU A 304 12.60 -10.32 41.54
CA LEU A 304 11.93 -9.97 40.29
C LEU A 304 11.19 -8.61 40.39
N ALA A 305 10.47 -8.39 41.50
CA ALA A 305 9.65 -7.19 41.65
C ALA A 305 10.47 -5.86 41.56
N PRO A 306 11.61 -5.71 42.28
CA PRO A 306 12.49 -4.54 42.10
C PRO A 306 13.05 -4.41 40.68
N ALA A 307 13.38 -5.53 40.02
CA ALA A 307 13.85 -5.53 38.65
C ALA A 307 12.78 -5.00 37.68
N ILE A 308 11.53 -5.45 37.82
CA ILE A 308 10.39 -4.96 37.00
C ILE A 308 10.14 -3.48 37.24
N VAL A 309 10.10 -3.03 38.51
CA VAL A 309 9.91 -1.60 38.82
C VAL A 309 10.99 -0.74 38.18
N HIS A 310 12.26 -1.15 38.30
CA HIS A 310 13.38 -0.45 37.68
C HIS A 310 13.27 -0.43 36.14
N ALA A 311 12.86 -1.54 35.50
CA ALA A 311 12.62 -1.59 34.06
C ALA A 311 11.47 -0.67 33.64
N GLN A 312 10.38 -0.62 34.43
CA GLN A 312 9.26 0.31 34.17
C GLN A 312 9.70 1.77 34.25
N GLU A 313 10.46 2.13 35.26
CA GLU A 313 10.98 3.51 35.41
C GLU A 313 11.83 3.95 34.22
N LEU A 314 12.80 3.12 33.83
CA LEU A 314 13.68 3.45 32.70
C LEU A 314 12.95 3.47 31.37
N ALA A 315 12.11 2.45 31.12
CA ALA A 315 11.30 2.39 29.91
C ALA A 315 10.33 3.59 29.82
N GLY A 316 9.71 3.95 30.94
CA GLY A 316 8.80 5.08 31.04
C GLY A 316 9.49 6.41 30.76
N GLN A 317 10.63 6.68 31.39
CA GLN A 317 11.40 7.91 31.16
C GLN A 317 11.81 8.04 29.69
N GLU A 318 12.31 6.96 29.10
CA GLU A 318 12.76 6.99 27.70
C GLU A 318 11.57 7.11 26.73
N ALA A 319 10.43 6.46 26.99
CA ALA A 319 9.23 6.59 26.17
C ALA A 319 8.68 8.03 26.20
N VAL A 320 8.63 8.66 27.37
CA VAL A 320 8.21 10.05 27.54
C VAL A 320 9.17 10.99 26.81
N ARG A 321 10.49 10.83 26.99
CA ARG A 321 11.49 11.63 26.28
C ARG A 321 11.28 11.58 24.76
N ARG A 322 11.15 10.37 24.20
CA ARG A 322 10.89 10.16 22.75
C ARG A 322 9.58 10.79 22.29
N ALA A 323 8.50 10.64 23.08
CA ALA A 323 7.21 11.23 22.73
C ALA A 323 7.28 12.77 22.67
N LEU A 324 7.96 13.43 23.61
CA LEU A 324 8.15 14.85 23.62
C LEU A 324 9.04 15.33 22.44
N GLU A 325 10.11 14.60 22.12
CA GLU A 325 11.00 14.91 20.99
C GLU A 325 10.29 14.86 19.63
N VAL A 326 9.34 13.95 19.45
CA VAL A 326 8.53 13.88 18.21
C VAL A 326 7.28 14.76 18.26
N GLY A 327 7.15 15.62 19.28
CA GLY A 327 6.18 16.70 19.32
C GLY A 327 4.88 16.39 20.06
N ALA A 328 4.87 15.50 21.05
CA ALA A 328 3.73 15.40 21.96
C ALA A 328 3.64 16.66 22.85
N SER A 329 2.43 17.19 23.04
CA SER A 329 2.19 18.36 23.93
C SER A 329 2.06 17.95 25.39
N THR A 330 1.40 16.83 25.65
CA THR A 330 1.24 16.18 26.94
C THR A 330 1.39 14.67 26.75
N VAL A 331 1.82 13.96 27.79
CA VAL A 331 2.08 12.53 27.68
C VAL A 331 1.35 11.75 28.76
N THR A 332 0.59 10.76 28.35
CA THR A 332 0.04 9.72 29.21
C THR A 332 0.89 8.47 29.06
N LEU A 333 1.27 7.86 30.19
CA LEU A 333 2.13 6.68 30.22
C LEU A 333 1.31 5.44 30.61
N GLN A 334 1.47 4.38 29.83
CA GLN A 334 0.88 3.06 30.10
C GLN A 334 1.96 2.01 30.11
N PHE A 335 1.83 1.01 31.03
CA PHE A 335 2.74 -0.10 31.12
C PHE A 335 2.01 -1.42 30.82
N SER A 336 2.72 -2.30 30.15
CA SER A 336 2.33 -3.70 30.00
C SER A 336 3.53 -4.60 30.27
N GLN A 337 3.26 -5.79 30.79
CA GLN A 337 4.26 -6.80 31.08
C GLN A 337 3.81 -8.12 30.48
N SER A 338 4.74 -8.81 29.85
CA SER A 338 4.56 -10.17 29.33
C SER A 338 5.64 -11.06 29.93
N ASP A 339 5.24 -12.09 30.65
CA ASP A 339 6.15 -13.02 31.32
C ASP A 339 6.26 -14.32 30.50
N ASN A 340 7.50 -14.75 30.27
CA ASN A 340 7.81 -16.08 29.73
C ASN A 340 8.17 -17.01 30.89
N LYS A 341 7.22 -17.89 31.25
CA LYS A 341 7.35 -18.87 32.33
C LYS A 341 7.08 -20.26 31.77
N VAL A 342 7.90 -21.23 32.12
CA VAL A 342 7.68 -22.63 31.77
C VAL A 342 7.27 -23.39 33.02
N ASN A 343 6.17 -24.12 32.92
CA ASN A 343 5.74 -25.02 33.99
C ASN A 343 6.50 -26.35 33.87
N ASN A 344 7.32 -26.66 34.83
CA ASN A 344 8.04 -27.91 34.89
C ASN A 344 7.51 -28.72 36.10
N ASP A 345 7.18 -30.00 35.87
CA ASP A 345 6.61 -30.90 36.87
C ASP A 345 7.53 -31.13 38.12
N ILE A 346 8.83 -30.80 38.00
CA ILE A 346 9.81 -30.99 39.05
C ILE A 346 10.02 -29.72 39.91
N ASP A 347 10.06 -28.54 39.27
CA ASP A 347 10.44 -27.26 39.90
C ASP A 347 9.31 -26.22 39.93
N GLY A 348 8.12 -26.57 39.45
CA GLY A 348 7.01 -25.64 39.33
C GLY A 348 7.21 -24.61 38.18
N ASN A 349 6.67 -23.39 38.36
CA ASN A 349 6.83 -22.31 37.37
C ASN A 349 8.26 -21.76 37.37
N VAL A 350 9.04 -22.07 36.38
CA VAL A 350 10.37 -21.48 36.13
C VAL A 350 10.22 -20.21 35.31
N PHE A 351 10.65 -19.08 35.86
CA PHE A 351 10.73 -17.82 35.18
C PHE A 351 11.96 -17.74 34.28
N PHE A 352 11.82 -17.38 33.04
CA PHE A 352 12.93 -17.15 32.09
C PHE A 352 13.18 -15.68 31.85
N GLU A 353 12.15 -14.96 31.46
CA GLU A 353 12.21 -13.54 31.13
C GLU A 353 10.86 -12.86 31.29
N ALA A 354 10.88 -11.55 31.47
CA ALA A 354 9.74 -10.69 31.34
C ALA A 354 10.09 -9.55 30.34
N GLN A 355 9.18 -9.25 29.47
CA GLN A 355 9.25 -8.05 28.64
C GLN A 355 8.37 -6.96 29.26
N VAL A 356 8.99 -5.88 29.70
CA VAL A 356 8.33 -4.68 30.21
C VAL A 356 8.24 -3.67 29.07
N THR A 357 7.02 -3.24 28.77
CA THR A 357 6.74 -2.26 27.73
C THR A 357 6.15 -1.01 28.34
N ALA A 358 6.75 0.14 28.09
CA ALA A 358 6.19 1.45 28.36
C ALA A 358 5.68 2.07 27.06
N THR A 359 4.43 2.52 27.05
CA THR A 359 3.84 3.27 25.93
C THR A 359 3.51 4.67 26.40
N ALA A 360 4.16 5.67 25.82
CA ALA A 360 3.92 7.08 26.04
C ALA A 360 3.09 7.64 24.89
N SER A 361 1.90 8.15 25.15
CA SER A 361 1.02 8.71 24.11
C SER A 361 0.44 10.05 24.52
N GLY A 362 0.21 10.92 23.54
CA GLY A 362 -0.38 12.24 23.76
C GLY A 362 -0.68 12.99 22.47
N PRO A 363 -1.46 14.08 22.53
CA PRO A 363 -1.79 14.88 21.37
C PRO A 363 -0.53 15.54 20.81
N ALA A 364 -0.45 15.64 19.49
CA ALA A 364 0.63 16.36 18.82
C ALA A 364 0.54 17.88 19.12
N LEU A 365 1.69 18.54 19.27
CA LEU A 365 1.76 19.99 19.32
C LEU A 365 1.26 20.57 17.99
N ALA A 366 0.11 21.24 18.01
CA ALA A 366 -0.31 22.04 16.87
C ALA A 366 0.67 23.20 16.71
N LYS A 367 1.54 23.15 15.70
CA LYS A 367 2.27 24.35 15.26
C LYS A 367 1.22 25.25 14.61
N THR A 368 0.91 26.38 15.23
CA THR A 368 0.21 27.47 14.55
C THR A 368 1.11 27.92 13.39
N LEU A 369 0.63 27.73 12.16
CA LEU A 369 1.27 28.23 10.94
C LEU A 369 1.20 29.75 10.90
#